data_f36b02cedc350cca9f5e521025de06fa
#
_entry.id   f36b02cedc350cca9f5e521025de06fa
#
_cell.length_a   1.000
_cell.length_b   1.000
_cell.length_c   1.000
_cell.angle_alpha   90.00
_cell.angle_beta   90.00
_cell.angle_gamma   90.00
#
_symmetry.space_group_name_H-M   'P 1'
#
loop_
_entity.id
_entity.type
_entity.pdbx_description
1 polymer ?
#
loop_
_entity_poly.entity_id
_entity_poly.type
_entity_poly.pdbx_seq_one_letter_code
_entity_poly.pdbx_strand_id
1 'polypeptide(L)' 'MANEDTQKISIDEEIAAVIDSRYSLDAQIAIIRQKDTKPQDYQEFYDFAEEVKRKVRESRKDDLQG' A
#
# COMPACT_ATOMS: atom_id res chain seq x y z
N MET A 1 -17.26 12.75 -18.70
CA MET A 1 -17.53 11.91 -17.87
C MET A 1 -16.47 11.36 -17.10
N ALA A 2 -16.64 11.28 -15.96
CA ALA A 2 -15.65 10.85 -15.03
C ALA A 2 -15.37 9.37 -15.09
N ASN A 3 -15.88 8.73 -16.08
CA ASN A 3 -15.74 7.29 -16.14
C ASN A 3 -14.33 6.82 -16.23
N GLU A 4 -13.49 7.59 -16.89
CA GLU A 4 -12.10 7.20 -16.98
C GLU A 4 -11.43 7.19 -15.64
N ASP A 5 -11.76 8.17 -14.83
CA ASP A 5 -11.16 8.24 -13.52
C ASP A 5 -11.58 7.07 -12.66
N THR A 6 -12.82 6.66 -12.80
CA THR A 6 -13.30 5.54 -12.00
C THR A 6 -12.72 4.23 -12.47
N GLN A 7 -12.32 4.15 -13.73
CA GLN A 7 -11.75 2.92 -14.24
C GLN A 7 -10.28 2.78 -13.95
N LYS A 8 -9.61 3.89 -13.73
CA LYS A 8 -8.18 3.86 -13.45
C LYS A 8 -7.96 3.94 -11.96
N ILE A 9 -7.33 2.91 -11.45
CA ILE A 9 -6.97 2.90 -10.03
C ILE A 9 -5.69 3.70 -9.90
N SER A 10 -5.70 4.67 -9.00
CA SER A 10 -4.49 5.45 -8.77
C SER A 10 -3.41 4.56 -8.16
N ILE A 11 -2.16 5.01 -8.25
CA ILE A 11 -1.06 4.27 -7.66
C ILE A 11 -1.29 4.11 -6.17
N ASP A 12 -1.73 5.16 -5.51
CA ASP A 12 -1.97 5.09 -4.07
C ASP A 12 -3.04 4.06 -3.73
N GLU A 13 -4.10 4.02 -4.53
CA GLU A 13 -5.16 3.06 -4.29
C GLU A 13 -4.68 1.64 -4.51
N GLU A 14 -3.86 1.43 -5.52
CA GLU A 14 -3.34 0.10 -5.76
C GLU A 14 -2.42 -0.34 -4.63
N ILE A 15 -1.57 0.55 -4.16
CA ILE A 15 -0.68 0.25 -3.05
C ILE A 15 -1.51 -0.13 -1.83
N ALA A 16 -2.53 0.66 -1.54
CA ALA A 16 -3.39 0.37 -0.39
C ALA A 16 -4.08 -0.97 -0.54
N ALA A 17 -4.54 -1.29 -1.74
CA ALA A 17 -5.24 -2.55 -1.95
C ALA A 17 -4.32 -3.74 -1.72
N VAL A 18 -3.07 -3.65 -2.17
CA VAL A 18 -2.12 -4.74 -1.96
C VAL A 18 -1.81 -4.89 -0.49
N ILE A 19 -1.61 -3.78 0.20
CA ILE A 19 -1.34 -3.83 1.63
C ILE A 19 -2.53 -4.42 2.37
N ASP A 20 -3.74 -4.00 2.01
CA ASP A 20 -4.94 -4.50 2.66
C ASP A 20 -5.14 -5.99 2.42
N SER A 21 -4.67 -6.51 1.30
CA SER A 21 -4.81 -7.93 1.03
C SER A 21 -3.96 -8.76 1.97
N ARG A 22 -2.88 -8.19 2.48
CA ARG A 22 -2.00 -8.90 3.40
C ARG A 22 -2.34 -8.59 4.86
N TYR A 23 -2.65 -7.34 5.14
CA TYR A 23 -2.98 -6.87 6.48
C TYR A 23 -4.35 -6.25 6.43
N SER A 24 -5.30 -6.78 7.19
CA SER A 24 -6.61 -6.14 7.24
C SER A 24 -6.47 -4.75 7.85
N LEU A 25 -7.48 -3.92 7.62
CA LEU A 25 -7.44 -2.58 8.17
C LEU A 25 -7.30 -2.60 9.69
N ASP A 26 -8.04 -3.51 10.33
CA ASP A 26 -7.93 -3.64 11.78
C ASP A 26 -6.52 -4.01 12.21
N ALA A 27 -5.90 -4.91 11.46
CA ALA A 27 -4.53 -5.32 11.78
C ALA A 27 -3.57 -4.15 11.61
N GLN A 28 -3.76 -3.36 10.57
CA GLN A 28 -2.89 -2.20 10.34
C GLN A 28 -3.00 -1.22 11.49
N ILE A 29 -4.22 -0.96 11.93
CA ILE A 29 -4.44 -0.03 13.04
C ILE A 29 -3.79 -0.56 14.30
N ALA A 30 -3.95 -1.85 14.57
CA ALA A 30 -3.38 -2.44 15.77
C ALA A 30 -1.85 -2.36 15.74
N ILE A 31 -1.25 -2.62 14.59
CA ILE A 31 0.20 -2.56 14.45
C ILE A 31 0.70 -1.15 14.74
N ILE A 32 0.01 -0.15 14.19
CA ILE A 32 0.43 1.22 14.39
C ILE A 32 0.27 1.63 15.85
N ARG A 33 -0.82 1.21 16.47
CA ARG A 33 -1.06 1.55 17.86
C ARG A 33 -0.04 0.92 18.80
N GLN A 34 0.44 -0.26 18.44
CA GLN A 34 1.34 -1.02 19.29
C GLN A 34 2.79 -0.90 18.89
N LYS A 35 3.11 0.07 18.04
CA LYS A 35 4.48 0.13 17.53
C LYS A 35 5.50 0.35 18.65
N ASP A 36 5.12 0.99 19.74
CA ASP A 36 6.04 1.22 20.85
C ASP A 36 6.27 -0.05 21.66
N THR A 37 5.25 -0.90 21.77
CA THR A 37 5.37 -2.13 22.52
C THR A 37 5.80 -3.30 21.64
N LYS A 38 5.48 -3.24 20.35
CA LYS A 38 5.83 -4.30 19.42
C LYS A 38 6.48 -3.70 18.18
N PRO A 39 7.68 -3.15 18.35
CA PRO A 39 8.31 -2.47 17.21
C PRO A 39 8.64 -3.40 16.05
N GLN A 40 8.85 -4.68 16.32
CA GLN A 40 9.16 -5.62 15.24
C GLN A 40 7.98 -5.79 14.30
N ASP A 41 6.77 -5.87 14.85
CA ASP A 41 5.59 -5.99 14.01
C ASP A 41 5.42 -4.77 13.14
N TYR A 42 5.66 -3.60 13.72
CA TYR A 42 5.57 -2.37 12.96
C TYR A 42 6.62 -2.32 11.87
N GLN A 43 7.84 -2.75 12.20
CA GLN A 43 8.92 -2.72 11.21
C GLN A 43 8.62 -3.64 10.03
N GLU A 44 8.10 -4.82 10.30
CA GLU A 44 7.73 -5.74 9.23
C GLU A 44 6.64 -5.16 8.36
N PHE A 45 5.66 -4.55 8.98
CA PHE A 45 4.58 -3.91 8.22
C PHE A 45 5.13 -2.77 7.38
N TYR A 46 5.98 -1.95 7.96
CA TYR A 46 6.55 -0.82 7.26
C TYR A 46 7.39 -1.28 6.07
N ASP A 47 8.21 -2.29 6.30
CA ASP A 47 9.06 -2.81 5.23
C ASP A 47 8.22 -3.37 4.09
N PHE A 48 7.16 -4.08 4.43
CA PHE A 48 6.27 -4.61 3.42
C PHE A 48 5.61 -3.47 2.63
N ALA A 49 5.16 -2.44 3.32
CA ALA A 49 4.52 -1.31 2.65
C ALA A 49 5.49 -0.60 1.71
N GLU A 50 6.73 -0.43 2.13
CA GLU A 50 7.72 0.21 1.27
C GLU A 50 8.03 -0.65 0.05
N GLU A 51 8.09 -1.95 0.23
CA GLU A 51 8.32 -2.86 -0.86
C GLU A 51 7.18 -2.80 -1.87
N VAL A 52 5.94 -2.76 -1.37
CA VAL A 52 4.78 -2.67 -2.24
C VAL A 52 4.81 -1.37 -3.03
N LYS A 53 5.11 -0.27 -2.36
CA LYS A 53 5.20 1.01 -3.03
C LYS A 53 6.20 0.96 -4.17
N ARG A 54 7.36 0.41 -3.92
CA ARG A 54 8.40 0.35 -4.93
C ARG A 54 7.96 -0.50 -6.11
N LYS A 55 7.38 -1.67 -5.82
CA LYS A 55 6.98 -2.58 -6.88
C LYS A 55 5.86 -2.03 -7.73
N VAL A 56 4.88 -1.39 -7.09
CA VAL A 56 3.77 -0.83 -7.84
C VAL A 56 4.26 0.30 -8.73
N ARG A 57 5.11 1.16 -8.21
CA ARG A 57 5.62 2.26 -8.99
C ARG A 57 6.44 1.78 -10.16
N GLU A 58 7.23 0.75 -9.96
CA GLU A 58 8.04 0.21 -11.04
C GLU A 58 7.17 -0.43 -12.12
N SER A 59 6.14 -1.15 -11.69
CA SER A 59 5.30 -1.82 -12.68
C SER A 59 4.48 -0.84 -13.48
N ARG A 60 4.26 0.36 -12.96
CA ARG A 60 3.49 1.39 -13.66
C ARG A 60 4.34 2.47 -14.27
N LYS A 61 5.62 2.26 -14.28
CA LYS A 61 6.53 3.27 -14.80
C LYS A 61 6.24 3.62 -16.23
N ASP A 62 5.99 2.61 -17.06
CA ASP A 62 5.72 2.84 -18.47
C ASP A 62 4.41 3.58 -18.65
N ASP A 63 3.43 3.26 -17.84
CA ASP A 63 2.15 3.94 -17.92
C ASP A 63 2.28 5.41 -17.60
N LEU A 64 3.10 5.73 -16.62
CA LEU A 64 3.27 7.10 -16.22
C LEU A 64 4.01 7.91 -17.29
N GLN A 65 4.87 7.25 -18.01
CA GLN A 65 5.64 7.92 -19.05
C GLN A 65 4.91 7.95 -20.37
N GLY A 66 4.04 7.01 -20.55
CA GLY A 66 3.32 6.89 -21.78
C GLY A 66 2.31 7.95 -21.94
#